data_1421368099a03885eac33f6f16fc5413
#
_entry.id   1421368099a03885eac33f6f16fc5413
#
_cell.length_a   1.000
_cell.length_b   1.000
_cell.length_c   1.000
_cell.angle_alpha   90.00
_cell.angle_beta   90.00
_cell.angle_gamma   90.00
#
_symmetry.space_group_name_H-M   'P 1'
#
loop_
_entity.id
_entity.type
_entity.pdbx_description
1 polymer ?
#
loop_
_entity_poly.entity_id
_entity_poly.type
_entity_poly.pdbx_seq_one_letter_code
_entity_poly.pdbx_strand_id
1 'polypeptide(L)'
;MAPNKQALRTQRAREQIVQAALTVFAFKGYSAASMDDVCLAAGCSKGGLYHHFATKTAVLSAVVDRLIASGALLPPFEAVEGAIGLPSAHIGRVLIEVWSEASRSPALRAQLRAGYESRLDATLLGAKDLTEILRIGTLVQMLTRGDGLDADIAARRLGISDAA
;
A
#
# COMPACT_ATOMS: atom_id res chain seq x y z
N MET A 1 17.68 11.51 24.59
CA MET A 1 18.55 10.32 24.51
C MET A 1 18.78 10.01 23.03
N ALA A 2 19.99 10.09 22.50
CA ALA A 2 20.27 9.86 21.10
C ALA A 2 20.03 8.36 20.74
N PRO A 3 19.41 8.05 19.60
CA PRO A 3 19.17 6.67 19.21
C PRO A 3 20.51 5.93 19.03
N ASN A 4 20.57 4.70 19.50
CA ASN A 4 21.75 3.84 19.38
C ASN A 4 22.08 3.65 17.88
N LYS A 5 23.37 3.79 17.51
CA LYS A 5 23.87 3.60 16.13
C LYS A 5 23.42 2.24 15.52
N GLN A 6 23.34 1.21 16.35
CA GLN A 6 22.85 -0.11 15.93
C GLN A 6 21.36 -0.07 15.54
N ALA A 7 20.52 0.55 16.37
CA ALA A 7 19.09 0.71 16.07
C ALA A 7 18.84 1.47 14.76
N LEU A 8 19.61 2.55 14.53
CA LEU A 8 19.52 3.32 13.28
C LEU A 8 19.92 2.50 12.05
N ARG A 9 20.95 1.65 12.14
CA ARG A 9 21.35 0.76 11.04
C ARG A 9 20.26 -0.27 10.74
N THR A 10 19.69 -0.88 11.76
CA THR A 10 18.61 -1.86 11.66
C THR A 10 17.37 -1.23 11.00
N GLN A 11 17.00 -0.02 11.43
CA GLN A 11 15.88 0.68 10.85
C GLN A 11 16.11 1.03 9.36
N ARG A 12 17.28 1.56 9.02
CA ARG A 12 17.62 1.86 7.61
C ARG A 12 17.58 0.63 6.71
N ALA A 13 18.12 -0.50 7.20
CA ALA A 13 18.08 -1.76 6.46
C ALA A 13 16.62 -2.22 6.23
N ARG A 14 15.77 -2.11 7.24
CA ARG A 14 14.34 -2.41 7.13
C ARG A 14 13.66 -1.51 6.11
N GLU A 15 13.92 -0.21 6.13
CA GLU A 15 13.37 0.77 5.18
C GLU A 15 13.82 0.50 3.73
N GLN A 16 15.09 0.13 3.53
CA GLN A 16 15.61 -0.29 2.21
C GLN A 16 14.86 -1.51 1.67
N ILE A 17 14.62 -2.51 2.51
CA ILE A 17 13.87 -3.72 2.13
C ILE A 17 12.43 -3.35 1.73
N VAL A 18 11.76 -2.50 2.51
CA VAL A 18 10.38 -2.06 2.22
C VAL A 18 10.32 -1.27 0.91
N GLN A 19 11.28 -0.39 0.65
CA GLN A 19 11.36 0.36 -0.60
C GLN A 19 11.60 -0.55 -1.80
N ALA A 20 12.50 -1.52 -1.68
CA ALA A 20 12.76 -2.51 -2.72
C ALA A 20 11.52 -3.38 -2.99
N ALA A 21 10.84 -3.83 -1.94
CA ALA A 21 9.62 -4.61 -2.05
C ALA A 21 8.49 -3.83 -2.75
N LEU A 22 8.31 -2.56 -2.40
CA LEU A 22 7.36 -1.67 -3.05
C LEU A 22 7.61 -1.60 -4.57
N THR A 23 8.87 -1.43 -4.97
CA THR A 23 9.26 -1.42 -6.39
C THR A 23 9.01 -2.78 -7.04
N VAL A 24 9.42 -3.87 -6.42
CA VAL A 24 9.21 -5.24 -6.95
C VAL A 24 7.71 -5.53 -7.13
N PHE A 25 6.88 -5.19 -6.15
CA PHE A 25 5.43 -5.41 -6.22
C PHE A 25 4.77 -4.52 -7.29
N ALA A 26 5.25 -3.30 -7.48
CA ALA A 26 4.75 -2.39 -8.51
C ALA A 26 5.01 -2.89 -9.94
N PHE A 27 6.19 -3.47 -10.19
CA PHE A 27 6.58 -3.89 -11.55
C PHE A 27 6.26 -5.36 -11.84
N LYS A 28 6.41 -6.26 -10.87
CA LYS A 28 6.23 -7.70 -11.04
C LYS A 28 4.86 -8.19 -10.59
N GLY A 29 4.19 -7.45 -9.70
CA GLY A 29 3.00 -7.87 -8.98
C GLY A 29 3.33 -8.67 -7.72
N TYR A 30 2.48 -8.55 -6.69
CA TYR A 30 2.72 -9.25 -5.41
C TYR A 30 2.72 -10.77 -5.57
N SER A 31 1.76 -11.32 -6.30
CA SER A 31 1.63 -12.79 -6.47
C SER A 31 2.87 -13.40 -7.10
N ALA A 32 3.41 -12.80 -8.17
CA ALA A 32 4.56 -13.28 -8.90
C ALA A 32 5.91 -12.96 -8.23
N ALA A 33 5.95 -12.00 -7.32
CA ALA A 33 7.16 -11.62 -6.59
C ALA A 33 7.56 -12.68 -5.56
N SER A 34 8.85 -12.91 -5.41
CA SER A 34 9.45 -13.77 -4.38
C SER A 34 10.24 -12.96 -3.36
N MET A 35 10.56 -13.57 -2.21
CA MET A 35 11.48 -12.99 -1.23
C MET A 35 12.90 -12.80 -1.82
N ASP A 36 13.30 -13.66 -2.76
CA ASP A 36 14.58 -13.54 -3.45
C ASP A 36 14.62 -12.31 -4.37
N ASP A 37 13.52 -12.00 -5.05
CA ASP A 37 13.41 -10.76 -5.85
C ASP A 37 13.57 -9.52 -4.97
N VAL A 38 12.93 -9.51 -3.81
CA VAL A 38 13.04 -8.40 -2.86
C VAL A 38 14.47 -8.29 -2.31
N CYS A 39 15.09 -9.43 -1.97
CA CYS A 39 16.47 -9.48 -1.47
C CYS A 39 17.45 -8.91 -2.51
N LEU A 40 17.30 -9.32 -3.78
CA LEU A 40 18.13 -8.83 -4.87
C LEU A 40 17.94 -7.32 -5.08
N ALA A 41 16.70 -6.86 -5.13
CA ALA A 41 16.39 -5.44 -5.32
C ALA A 41 16.86 -4.56 -4.14
N ALA A 42 16.82 -5.09 -2.92
CA ALA A 42 17.31 -4.41 -1.72
C ALA A 42 18.84 -4.42 -1.58
N GLY A 43 19.54 -5.23 -2.37
CA GLY A 43 21.00 -5.42 -2.22
C GLY A 43 21.38 -6.02 -0.87
N CYS A 44 20.53 -6.84 -0.26
CA CYS A 44 20.76 -7.44 1.04
C CYS A 44 20.99 -8.96 0.94
N SER A 45 21.54 -9.56 2.00
CA SER A 45 21.63 -11.01 2.10
C SER A 45 20.28 -11.63 2.48
N LYS A 46 20.06 -12.91 2.11
CA LYS A 46 18.84 -13.64 2.54
C LYS A 46 18.68 -13.64 4.07
N GLY A 47 19.78 -13.88 4.80
CA GLY A 47 19.76 -13.82 6.27
C GLY A 47 19.35 -12.44 6.79
N GLY A 48 19.82 -11.36 6.17
CA GLY A 48 19.43 -9.99 6.50
C GLY A 48 17.94 -9.73 6.23
N LEU A 49 17.43 -10.19 5.10
CA LEU A 49 16.00 -10.08 4.78
C LEU A 49 15.14 -10.83 5.80
N TYR A 50 15.44 -12.11 6.03
CA TYR A 50 14.65 -12.95 6.94
C TYR A 50 14.79 -12.55 8.42
N HIS A 51 15.87 -11.86 8.80
CA HIS A 51 15.98 -11.23 10.11
C HIS A 51 14.93 -10.12 10.32
N HIS A 52 14.59 -9.38 9.27
CA HIS A 52 13.60 -8.30 9.34
C HIS A 52 12.16 -8.77 9.06
N PHE A 53 11.99 -9.72 8.13
CA PHE A 53 10.69 -10.14 7.63
C PHE A 53 10.66 -11.67 7.42
N ALA A 54 9.94 -12.37 8.28
CA ALA A 54 9.84 -13.83 8.20
C ALA A 54 9.09 -14.33 6.95
N THR A 55 8.19 -13.52 6.40
CA THR A 55 7.31 -13.91 5.28
C THR A 55 7.10 -12.76 4.29
N LYS A 56 6.70 -13.11 3.05
CA LYS A 56 6.31 -12.12 2.03
C LYS A 56 5.11 -11.27 2.50
N THR A 57 4.20 -11.87 3.25
CA THR A 57 3.06 -11.15 3.83
C THR A 57 3.50 -10.12 4.88
N ALA A 58 4.52 -10.41 5.68
CA ALA A 58 5.08 -9.44 6.61
C ALA A 58 5.74 -8.26 5.88
N VAL A 59 6.39 -8.51 4.75
CA VAL A 59 6.91 -7.44 3.87
C VAL A 59 5.77 -6.61 3.30
N LEU A 60 4.69 -7.25 2.81
CA LEU A 60 3.52 -6.54 2.29
C LEU A 60 2.87 -5.65 3.35
N SER A 61 2.71 -6.15 4.57
CA SER A 61 2.19 -5.35 5.70
C SER A 61 3.03 -4.09 5.94
N ALA A 62 4.37 -4.20 5.89
CA ALA A 62 5.25 -3.04 6.02
C ALA A 62 5.17 -2.08 4.82
N VAL A 63 4.92 -2.59 3.61
CA VAL A 63 4.62 -1.75 2.44
C VAL A 63 3.32 -0.98 2.65
N VAL A 64 2.28 -1.62 3.20
CA VAL A 64 1.02 -0.95 3.54
C VAL A 64 1.23 0.15 4.58
N ASP A 65 2.01 -0.09 5.64
CA ASP A 65 2.35 0.94 6.63
C ASP A 65 3.01 2.16 5.95
N ARG A 66 3.90 1.93 4.99
CA ARG A 66 4.55 3.01 4.23
C ARG A 66 3.55 3.78 3.35
N LEU A 67 2.64 3.09 2.67
CA LEU A 67 1.58 3.73 1.88
C LEU A 67 0.66 4.58 2.76
N ILE A 68 0.30 4.09 3.95
CA ILE A 68 -0.47 4.83 4.95
C ILE A 68 0.28 6.09 5.38
N ALA A 69 1.53 5.94 5.81
CA ALA A 69 2.34 7.04 6.33
C ALA A 69 2.58 8.15 5.30
N SER A 70 2.76 7.77 4.02
CA SER A 70 2.98 8.74 2.94
C SER A 70 1.71 9.38 2.39
N GLY A 71 0.53 8.88 2.76
CA GLY A 71 -0.74 9.34 2.22
C GLY A 71 -1.16 8.70 0.90
N ALA A 72 -0.46 7.69 0.45
CA ALA A 72 -0.66 7.05 -0.84
C ALA A 72 -1.82 6.04 -0.87
N LEU A 73 -2.74 6.07 0.08
CA LEU A 73 -3.94 5.23 0.05
C LEU A 73 -5.06 5.80 -0.83
N LEU A 74 -5.02 7.10 -1.11
CA LEU A 74 -6.05 7.82 -1.84
C LEU A 74 -5.40 8.74 -2.90
N PRO A 75 -6.04 8.91 -4.08
CA PRO A 75 -5.58 9.89 -5.06
C PRO A 75 -5.76 11.34 -4.53
N PRO A 76 -5.06 12.30 -5.09
CA PRO A 76 -4.18 12.19 -6.25
C PRO A 76 -2.79 11.66 -5.89
N PHE A 77 -2.34 10.61 -6.59
CA PHE A 77 -1.06 9.94 -6.29
C PHE A 77 0.17 10.75 -6.71
N GLU A 78 0.00 11.72 -7.62
CA GLU A 78 1.05 12.63 -8.07
C GLU A 78 1.65 13.43 -6.90
N ALA A 79 0.82 13.76 -5.92
CA ALA A 79 1.24 14.50 -4.73
C ALA A 79 2.20 13.69 -3.81
N VAL A 80 2.22 12.37 -3.94
CA VAL A 80 2.99 11.47 -3.07
C VAL A 80 4.10 10.71 -3.80
N GLU A 81 4.26 10.89 -5.11
CA GLU A 81 5.29 10.21 -5.91
C GLU A 81 6.69 10.35 -5.32
N GLY A 82 7.07 11.57 -4.93
CA GLY A 82 8.38 11.83 -4.33
C GLY A 82 8.58 11.15 -2.98
N ALA A 83 7.55 11.05 -2.17
CA ALA A 83 7.60 10.38 -0.85
C ALA A 83 7.63 8.85 -0.98
N ILE A 84 6.95 8.30 -1.98
CA ILE A 84 6.88 6.87 -2.27
C ILE A 84 8.08 6.42 -3.11
N GLY A 85 8.58 7.27 -4.01
CA GLY A 85 9.63 6.92 -4.95
C GLY A 85 9.13 6.07 -6.13
N LEU A 86 7.85 6.20 -6.49
CA LEU A 86 7.21 5.55 -7.63
C LEU A 86 6.29 6.51 -8.37
N PRO A 87 6.16 6.39 -9.71
CA PRO A 87 5.14 7.09 -10.48
C PRO A 87 3.72 6.73 -10.03
N SER A 88 2.77 7.67 -10.15
CA SER A 88 1.37 7.53 -9.73
C SER A 88 0.68 6.27 -10.27
N ALA A 89 0.89 5.93 -11.53
CA ALA A 89 0.36 4.71 -12.15
C ALA A 89 0.83 3.41 -11.45
N HIS A 90 2.06 3.40 -10.93
CA HIS A 90 2.61 2.26 -10.21
C HIS A 90 2.09 2.19 -8.76
N ILE A 91 1.83 3.32 -8.13
CA ILE A 91 1.20 3.39 -6.81
C ILE A 91 -0.20 2.77 -6.88
N GLY A 92 -1.01 3.15 -7.86
CA GLY A 92 -2.34 2.56 -8.10
C GLY A 92 -2.29 1.05 -8.29
N ARG A 93 -1.31 0.56 -9.06
CA ARG A 93 -1.09 -0.89 -9.28
C ARG A 93 -0.79 -1.63 -7.97
N VAL A 94 0.11 -1.09 -7.14
CA VAL A 94 0.42 -1.68 -5.82
C VAL A 94 -0.82 -1.73 -4.94
N LEU A 95 -1.65 -0.69 -4.94
CA LEU A 95 -2.89 -0.67 -4.16
C LEU A 95 -3.87 -1.75 -4.60
N ILE A 96 -4.03 -2.01 -5.89
CA ILE A 96 -4.87 -3.10 -6.41
C ILE A 96 -4.38 -4.46 -5.87
N GLU A 97 -3.07 -4.71 -5.90
CA GLU A 97 -2.47 -5.94 -5.35
C GLU A 97 -2.71 -6.07 -3.84
N VAL A 98 -2.53 -4.96 -3.11
CA VAL A 98 -2.78 -4.89 -1.67
C VAL A 98 -4.25 -5.18 -1.35
N TRP A 99 -5.19 -4.62 -2.09
CA TRP A 99 -6.63 -4.87 -1.89
C TRP A 99 -7.00 -6.32 -2.22
N SER A 100 -6.45 -6.86 -3.30
CA SER A 100 -6.64 -8.27 -3.66
C SER A 100 -6.17 -9.19 -2.53
N GLU A 101 -5.03 -8.92 -1.91
CA GLU A 101 -4.52 -9.72 -0.79
C GLU A 101 -5.33 -9.49 0.49
N ALA A 102 -5.79 -8.26 0.74
CA ALA A 102 -6.63 -7.93 1.89
C ALA A 102 -7.98 -8.66 1.87
N SER A 103 -8.51 -9.02 0.70
CA SER A 103 -9.72 -9.84 0.60
C SER A 103 -9.54 -11.23 1.25
N ARG A 104 -8.33 -11.74 1.27
CA ARG A 104 -7.96 -13.05 1.84
C ARG A 104 -7.34 -12.98 3.24
N SER A 105 -6.87 -11.78 3.66
CA SER A 105 -6.17 -11.57 4.93
C SER A 105 -6.93 -10.63 5.86
N PRO A 106 -7.60 -11.12 6.91
CA PRO A 106 -8.28 -10.27 7.89
C PRO A 106 -7.35 -9.24 8.56
N ALA A 107 -6.10 -9.61 8.82
CA ALA A 107 -5.12 -8.72 9.44
C ALA A 107 -4.76 -7.54 8.51
N LEU A 108 -4.49 -7.82 7.24
CA LEU A 108 -4.18 -6.79 6.25
C LEU A 108 -5.39 -5.87 5.99
N ARG A 109 -6.59 -6.45 5.98
CA ARG A 109 -7.84 -5.69 5.88
C ARG A 109 -8.03 -4.73 7.05
N ALA A 110 -7.80 -5.19 8.29
CA ALA A 110 -7.87 -4.33 9.47
C ALA A 110 -6.85 -3.19 9.43
N GLN A 111 -5.62 -3.47 8.97
CA GLN A 111 -4.56 -2.48 8.80
C GLN A 111 -4.94 -1.41 7.78
N LEU A 112 -5.43 -1.80 6.60
CA LEU A 112 -5.91 -0.88 5.57
C LEU A 112 -7.07 -0.03 6.09
N ARG A 113 -8.05 -0.66 6.74
CA ARG A 113 -9.19 0.03 7.32
C ARG A 113 -8.74 1.14 8.27
N ALA A 114 -7.88 0.85 9.22
CA ALA A 114 -7.33 1.84 10.14
C ALA A 114 -6.59 2.98 9.41
N GLY A 115 -5.84 2.65 8.35
CA GLY A 115 -5.18 3.63 7.50
C GLY A 115 -6.15 4.56 6.77
N TYR A 116 -7.23 4.03 6.21
CA TYR A 116 -8.28 4.82 5.58
C TYR A 116 -9.05 5.68 6.57
N GLU A 117 -9.44 5.13 7.74
CA GLU A 117 -10.12 5.86 8.79
C GLU A 117 -9.31 7.06 9.25
N SER A 118 -8.00 6.89 9.50
CA SER A 118 -7.11 7.98 9.91
C SER A 118 -6.95 9.08 8.84
N ARG A 119 -7.13 8.74 7.57
CA ARG A 119 -7.03 9.67 6.44
C ARG A 119 -8.36 10.32 6.10
N LEU A 120 -9.47 9.63 6.33
CA LEU A 120 -10.79 10.14 6.00
C LEU A 120 -11.07 11.44 6.74
N ASP A 121 -10.72 11.52 8.04
CA ASP A 121 -10.88 12.75 8.83
C ASP A 121 -10.09 13.92 8.23
N ALA A 122 -8.85 13.68 7.78
CA ALA A 122 -8.02 14.71 7.16
C ALA A 122 -8.51 15.10 5.76
N THR A 123 -9.04 14.14 4.98
CA THR A 123 -9.49 14.35 3.60
C THR A 123 -10.89 14.99 3.56
N LEU A 124 -11.80 14.62 4.48
CA LEU A 124 -13.12 15.25 4.59
C LEU A 124 -13.02 16.73 4.94
N LEU A 125 -12.02 17.13 5.72
CA LEU A 125 -11.74 18.55 6.03
C LEU A 125 -11.19 19.32 4.82
N GLY A 126 -10.63 18.62 3.82
CA GLY A 126 -10.05 19.20 2.61
C GLY A 126 -10.81 18.92 1.30
N ALA A 127 -11.85 18.07 1.33
CA ALA A 127 -12.60 17.68 0.13
C ALA A 127 -13.35 18.87 -0.47
N LYS A 128 -13.12 19.10 -1.77
CA LYS A 128 -13.68 20.26 -2.47
C LYS A 128 -15.12 20.05 -2.95
N ASP A 129 -15.59 18.79 -3.03
CA ASP A 129 -16.96 18.47 -3.42
C ASP A 129 -17.47 17.17 -2.80
N LEU A 130 -18.80 17.03 -2.81
CA LEU A 130 -19.52 15.88 -2.26
C LEU A 130 -19.21 14.58 -3.04
N THR A 131 -18.87 14.68 -4.31
CA THR A 131 -18.61 13.54 -5.20
C THR A 131 -17.32 12.83 -4.78
N GLU A 132 -16.29 13.59 -4.42
CA GLU A 132 -15.01 13.05 -3.91
C GLU A 132 -15.23 12.32 -2.58
N ILE A 133 -16.00 12.91 -1.66
CA ILE A 133 -16.38 12.29 -0.38
C ILE A 133 -17.12 10.97 -0.60
N LEU A 134 -18.08 10.93 -1.52
CA LEU A 134 -18.85 9.74 -1.84
C LEU A 134 -18.01 8.64 -2.48
N ARG A 135 -17.08 8.99 -3.37
CA ARG A 135 -16.13 8.03 -3.98
C ARG A 135 -15.25 7.38 -2.91
N ILE A 136 -14.67 8.17 -2.01
CA ILE A 136 -13.85 7.69 -0.91
C ILE A 136 -14.66 6.80 0.03
N GLY A 137 -15.85 7.24 0.43
CA GLY A 137 -16.74 6.48 1.31
C GLY A 137 -17.16 5.14 0.71
N THR A 138 -17.46 5.09 -0.60
CA THR A 138 -17.79 3.86 -1.31
C THR A 138 -16.60 2.89 -1.34
N LEU A 139 -15.39 3.40 -1.63
CA LEU A 139 -14.17 2.61 -1.62
C LEU A 139 -13.91 1.99 -0.24
N VAL A 140 -14.01 2.79 0.81
CA VAL A 140 -13.83 2.33 2.20
C VAL A 140 -14.87 1.28 2.57
N GLN A 141 -16.14 1.45 2.20
CA GLN A 141 -17.19 0.45 2.44
C GLN A 141 -16.92 -0.87 1.72
N MET A 142 -16.46 -0.84 0.47
CA MET A 142 -16.08 -2.04 -0.28
C MET A 142 -14.94 -2.80 0.41
N LEU A 143 -13.92 -2.09 0.89
CA LEU A 143 -12.78 -2.67 1.58
C LEU A 143 -13.14 -3.24 2.97
N THR A 144 -14.13 -2.67 3.64
CA THR A 144 -14.50 -3.08 5.02
C THR A 144 -15.51 -4.22 5.08
N ARG A 145 -16.36 -4.39 4.08
CA ARG A 145 -17.43 -5.41 4.07
C ARG A 145 -16.95 -6.82 3.75
N GLY A 146 -15.75 -6.97 3.15
CA GLY A 146 -15.23 -8.30 2.83
C GLY A 146 -15.92 -8.98 1.64
N ASP A 147 -16.89 -8.33 1.02
CA ASP A 147 -17.46 -8.74 -0.25
C ASP A 147 -16.36 -8.57 -1.29
N GLY A 148 -15.96 -9.67 -1.91
CA GLY A 148 -14.87 -9.63 -2.89
C GLY A 148 -15.04 -8.45 -3.82
N LEU A 149 -13.95 -7.73 -4.04
CA LEU A 149 -13.96 -6.56 -4.92
C LEU A 149 -14.27 -7.05 -6.34
N ASP A 150 -15.55 -7.03 -6.70
CA ASP A 150 -15.93 -7.16 -8.09
C ASP A 150 -15.53 -5.84 -8.77
N ALA A 151 -14.43 -5.90 -9.53
CA ALA A 151 -13.86 -4.74 -10.19
C ALA A 151 -14.88 -4.02 -11.08
N ASP A 152 -15.82 -4.77 -11.67
CA ASP A 152 -16.91 -4.22 -12.50
C ASP A 152 -17.94 -3.47 -11.67
N ILE A 153 -18.27 -3.97 -10.47
CA ILE A 153 -19.17 -3.27 -9.55
C ILE A 153 -18.52 -2.00 -9.02
N ALA A 154 -17.23 -2.06 -8.68
CA ALA A 154 -16.46 -0.91 -8.25
C ALA A 154 -16.39 0.16 -9.34
N ALA A 155 -16.06 -0.21 -10.57
CA ALA A 155 -15.97 0.68 -11.72
C ALA A 155 -17.33 1.38 -12.01
N ARG A 156 -18.43 0.62 -12.04
CA ARG A 156 -19.77 1.18 -12.25
C ARG A 156 -20.19 2.15 -11.15
N ARG A 157 -19.93 1.85 -9.88
CA ARG A 157 -20.29 2.71 -8.74
C ARG A 157 -19.43 3.96 -8.65
N LEU A 158 -18.18 3.88 -9.10
CA LEU A 158 -17.25 5.02 -9.14
C LEU A 158 -17.41 5.88 -10.39
N GLY A 159 -18.29 5.49 -11.33
CA GLY A 159 -18.50 6.20 -12.59
C GLY A 159 -17.26 6.14 -13.50
N ILE A 160 -16.40 5.12 -13.34
CA ILE A 160 -15.23 4.84 -14.16
C ILE A 160 -15.61 3.79 -15.24
N SER A 161 -16.84 3.76 -15.67
CA SER A 161 -17.22 2.95 -16.83
C SER A 161 -16.63 3.61 -18.05
N ASP A 162 -15.76 2.86 -18.76
CA ASP A 162 -15.27 3.26 -20.07
C ASP A 162 -16.41 3.77 -20.93
N ALA A 163 -16.36 5.06 -21.25
CA ALA A 163 -17.08 5.57 -22.40
C ALA A 163 -16.39 4.96 -23.62
N ALA A 164 -17.03 3.95 -24.20
CA ALA A 164 -16.66 3.40 -25.49
C ALA A 164 -16.73 4.49 -26.58
#